data_595ed92967ef592cd12a0fbd2120e097
#
_entry.id   595ed92967ef592cd12a0fbd2120e097
#
_cell.length_a   1.000
_cell.length_b   1.000
_cell.length_c   1.000
_cell.angle_alpha   90.00
_cell.angle_beta   90.00
_cell.angle_gamma   90.00
#
_symmetry.space_group_name_H-M   'P 1'
#
loop_
_entity.id
_entity.type
_entity.pdbx_description
1 polymer ?
#
loop_
_entity_poly.entity_id
_entity_poly.type
_entity_poly.pdbx_seq_one_letter_code
_entity_poly.pdbx_strand_id
1 'polypeptide(L)'
;MPEQNHARHSVVLSETILNVSTAEPIQFIDLTDRINQHLTENEVENGTVTVFSRHTTAAIKINEAEDLLIEDFKNMLRELCPSGRTYNHNDMSRRQPPIAPDERPNAHSHLMHLLLSTSETIPVIDGRLALGTWQRIFMVELDGARQRQVMIRCESYHPHEKAETVELRAVEGGIGRSSAANQRALP
;
A
#
# COMPACT_ATOMS: atom_id res chain seq x y z
N MET A 1 -32.70 21.13 5.75
CA MET A 1 -31.46 20.47 5.31
C MET A 1 -31.05 19.56 6.43
N PRO A 2 -31.03 18.23 6.29
CA PRO A 2 -30.46 17.38 7.35
C PRO A 2 -28.96 17.62 7.40
N GLU A 3 -28.45 17.94 8.58
CA GLU A 3 -27.03 18.00 8.86
C GLU A 3 -26.41 16.62 8.57
N GLN A 4 -25.51 16.59 7.61
CA GLN A 4 -24.70 15.41 7.36
C GLN A 4 -23.74 15.27 8.54
N ASN A 5 -24.04 14.32 9.41
CA ASN A 5 -23.18 13.92 10.52
C ASN A 5 -21.94 13.23 9.92
N HIS A 6 -20.89 13.99 9.64
CA HIS A 6 -19.63 13.45 9.20
C HIS A 6 -18.98 12.76 10.41
N ALA A 7 -19.09 11.44 10.46
CA ALA A 7 -18.34 10.63 11.42
C ALA A 7 -16.85 11.01 11.29
N ARG A 8 -16.29 11.58 12.34
CA ARG A 8 -14.84 11.87 12.41
C ARG A 8 -14.13 10.54 12.64
N HIS A 9 -13.28 10.15 11.71
CA HIS A 9 -12.40 9.01 11.87
C HIS A 9 -11.04 9.53 12.32
N SER A 10 -10.41 8.87 13.28
CA SER A 10 -9.00 9.07 13.57
C SER A 10 -8.18 8.14 12.69
N VAL A 11 -7.08 8.65 12.16
CA VAL A 11 -6.10 7.85 11.42
C VAL A 11 -4.91 7.63 12.32
N VAL A 12 -4.57 6.36 12.58
CA VAL A 12 -3.35 5.98 13.28
C VAL A 12 -2.32 5.52 12.25
N LEU A 13 -1.10 6.02 12.38
CA LEU A 13 0.01 5.67 11.51
C LEU A 13 0.97 4.75 12.26
N SER A 14 1.38 3.65 11.62
CA SER A 14 2.53 2.87 12.05
C SER A 14 3.50 2.69 10.89
N GLU A 15 4.80 2.76 11.19
CA GLU A 15 5.85 2.67 10.19
C GLU A 15 6.97 1.74 10.68
N THR A 16 7.53 0.97 9.75
CA THR A 16 8.75 0.20 10.00
C THR A 16 9.63 0.14 8.75
N ILE A 17 10.92 -0.11 8.97
CA ILE A 17 11.89 -0.35 7.90
C ILE A 17 12.32 -1.81 7.97
N LEU A 18 11.98 -2.58 6.95
CA LEU A 18 12.50 -3.93 6.79
C LEU A 18 13.88 -3.87 6.13
N ASN A 19 14.90 -4.42 6.81
CA ASN A 19 16.18 -4.69 6.19
C ASN A 19 16.13 -6.05 5.51
N VAL A 20 16.53 -6.08 4.24
CA VAL A 20 16.49 -7.26 3.37
C VAL A 20 17.84 -7.44 2.73
N SER A 21 18.49 -8.59 2.98
CA SER A 21 19.74 -8.99 2.32
C SER A 21 19.41 -9.76 1.04
N THR A 22 20.04 -9.38 -0.06
CA THR A 22 19.89 -10.05 -1.35
C THR A 22 21.18 -10.77 -1.73
N ALA A 23 21.10 -11.81 -2.56
CA ALA A 23 22.22 -12.65 -2.95
C ALA A 23 22.37 -12.78 -4.48
N GLU A 24 21.31 -12.55 -5.25
CA GLU A 24 21.29 -12.76 -6.70
C GLU A 24 21.12 -11.44 -7.47
N PRO A 25 21.57 -11.38 -8.73
CA PRO A 25 21.37 -10.20 -9.58
C PRO A 25 19.91 -9.83 -9.82
N ILE A 26 19.03 -10.84 -9.95
CA ILE A 26 17.57 -10.64 -9.97
C ILE A 26 16.97 -11.62 -8.97
N GLN A 27 16.36 -11.11 -7.92
CA GLN A 27 15.82 -11.94 -6.85
C GLN A 27 14.45 -11.43 -6.40
N PHE A 28 13.46 -12.32 -6.40
CA PHE A 28 12.14 -12.05 -5.85
C PHE A 28 12.10 -12.53 -4.39
N ILE A 29 11.87 -11.62 -3.47
CA ILE A 29 11.83 -11.89 -2.03
C ILE A 29 10.42 -11.60 -1.54
N ASP A 30 9.70 -12.63 -1.13
CA ASP A 30 8.36 -12.51 -0.60
C ASP A 30 8.37 -11.82 0.77
N LEU A 31 7.65 -10.73 0.87
CA LEU A 31 7.52 -9.92 2.09
C LEU A 31 6.16 -10.11 2.78
N THR A 32 5.23 -10.86 2.18
CA THR A 32 3.84 -10.91 2.59
C THR A 32 3.67 -11.28 4.06
N ASP A 33 4.39 -12.30 4.53
CA ASP A 33 4.27 -12.78 5.90
C ASP A 33 4.86 -11.78 6.91
N ARG A 34 5.95 -11.08 6.54
CA ARG A 34 6.54 -10.01 7.37
C ARG A 34 5.61 -8.80 7.47
N ILE A 35 4.86 -8.49 6.39
CA ILE A 35 3.87 -7.42 6.40
C ILE A 35 2.67 -7.82 7.26
N ASN A 36 2.16 -9.05 7.13
CA ASN A 36 1.08 -9.56 7.99
C ASN A 36 1.47 -9.55 9.47
N GLN A 37 2.71 -9.91 9.80
CA GLN A 37 3.23 -9.81 11.16
C GLN A 37 3.18 -8.36 11.67
N HIS A 38 3.62 -7.39 10.87
CA HIS A 38 3.58 -5.98 11.23
C HIS A 38 2.14 -5.47 11.45
N LEU A 39 1.17 -5.91 10.62
CA LEU A 39 -0.25 -5.58 10.82
C LEU A 39 -0.75 -6.10 12.17
N THR A 40 -0.41 -7.35 12.51
CA THR A 40 -0.81 -7.98 13.78
C THR A 40 -0.19 -7.28 14.99
N GLU A 41 1.12 -6.97 14.93
CA GLU A 41 1.84 -6.30 16.02
C GLU A 41 1.37 -4.87 16.29
N ASN A 42 0.76 -4.22 15.30
CA ASN A 42 0.25 -2.85 15.39
C ASN A 42 -1.29 -2.77 15.41
N GLU A 43 -1.97 -3.90 15.56
CA GLU A 43 -3.43 -3.98 15.67
C GLU A 43 -4.17 -3.25 14.54
N VAL A 44 -3.64 -3.36 13.31
CA VAL A 44 -4.21 -2.71 12.12
C VAL A 44 -5.37 -3.56 11.61
N GLU A 45 -6.59 -3.19 11.96
CA GLU A 45 -7.82 -3.92 11.59
C GLU A 45 -8.34 -3.50 10.21
N ASN A 46 -8.51 -2.20 10.00
CA ASN A 46 -9.02 -1.66 8.74
C ASN A 46 -8.22 -0.43 8.33
N GLY A 47 -7.84 -0.38 7.06
CA GLY A 47 -7.00 0.71 6.56
C GLY A 47 -6.29 0.38 5.27
N THR A 48 -5.07 0.89 5.15
CA THR A 48 -4.18 0.59 4.03
C THR A 48 -2.76 0.35 4.51
N VAL A 49 -2.03 -0.49 3.80
CA VAL A 49 -0.58 -0.61 3.95
C VAL A 49 0.11 -0.22 2.64
N THR A 50 1.06 0.69 2.74
CA THR A 50 1.96 1.04 1.64
C THR A 50 3.32 0.39 1.88
N VAL A 51 3.78 -0.36 0.89
CA VAL A 51 5.11 -0.98 0.84
C VAL A 51 5.93 -0.21 -0.18
N PHE A 52 7.06 0.37 0.25
CA PHE A 52 7.85 1.29 -0.57
C PHE A 52 9.32 0.88 -0.60
N SER A 53 9.89 0.70 -1.79
CA SER A 53 11.33 0.52 -1.99
C SER A 53 12.06 1.86 -1.92
N ARG A 54 13.10 1.95 -1.09
CA ARG A 54 13.93 3.16 -0.97
C ARG A 54 15.12 3.16 -1.94
N HIS A 55 15.04 2.40 -3.02
CA HIS A 55 16.14 2.15 -3.95
C HIS A 55 15.69 2.34 -5.40
N THR A 56 16.61 2.75 -6.24
CA THR A 56 16.40 2.95 -7.68
C THR A 56 16.71 1.68 -8.51
N THR A 57 17.14 0.60 -7.86
CA THR A 57 17.46 -0.69 -8.47
C THR A 57 16.86 -1.87 -7.70
N ALA A 58 15.83 -1.59 -6.89
CA ALA A 58 14.99 -2.61 -6.27
C ALA A 58 13.53 -2.11 -6.26
N ALA A 59 12.60 -2.96 -6.65
CA ALA A 59 11.19 -2.64 -6.85
C ALA A 59 10.28 -3.37 -5.86
N ILE A 60 9.02 -2.96 -5.80
CA ILE A 60 7.93 -3.69 -5.13
C ILE A 60 6.96 -4.18 -6.19
N LYS A 61 6.52 -5.44 -6.09
CA LYS A 61 5.56 -6.00 -7.03
C LYS A 61 4.63 -7.00 -6.37
N ILE A 62 3.37 -6.99 -6.79
CA ILE A 62 2.39 -8.01 -6.41
C ILE A 62 2.22 -8.96 -7.59
N ASN A 63 2.46 -10.25 -7.35
CA ASN A 63 2.24 -11.32 -8.33
C ASN A 63 2.13 -12.68 -7.63
N GLU A 64 1.99 -13.74 -8.39
CA GLU A 64 1.97 -15.12 -7.89
C GLU A 64 3.37 -15.61 -7.52
N ALA A 65 3.47 -16.37 -6.42
CA ALA A 65 4.71 -16.98 -5.94
C ALA A 65 4.83 -18.43 -6.44
N GLU A 66 5.02 -18.58 -7.75
CA GLU A 66 5.25 -19.89 -8.39
C GLU A 66 6.66 -19.87 -8.99
N ASP A 67 7.46 -20.92 -8.72
CA ASP A 67 8.90 -20.93 -9.01
C ASP A 67 9.21 -20.81 -10.51
N LEU A 68 8.47 -21.49 -11.38
CA LEU A 68 8.68 -21.42 -12.83
C LEU A 68 8.27 -20.07 -13.40
N LEU A 69 7.19 -19.50 -12.88
CA LEU A 69 6.75 -18.15 -13.24
C LEU A 69 7.77 -17.09 -12.81
N ILE A 70 8.38 -17.25 -11.63
CA ILE A 70 9.47 -16.38 -11.17
C ILE A 70 10.69 -16.50 -12.10
N GLU A 71 11.01 -17.70 -12.59
CA GLU A 71 12.06 -17.88 -13.60
C GLU A 71 11.74 -17.16 -14.91
N ASP A 72 10.49 -17.25 -15.37
CA ASP A 72 10.02 -16.54 -16.58
C ASP A 72 10.13 -15.01 -16.37
N PHE A 73 9.76 -14.47 -15.21
CA PHE A 73 9.97 -13.06 -14.92
C PHE A 73 11.44 -12.65 -14.99
N LYS A 74 12.34 -13.44 -14.38
CA LYS A 74 13.78 -13.19 -14.42
C LYS A 74 14.31 -13.21 -15.86
N ASN A 75 13.84 -14.14 -16.68
CA ASN A 75 14.25 -14.26 -18.08
C ASN A 75 13.73 -13.08 -18.92
N MET A 76 12.46 -12.74 -18.80
CA MET A 76 11.88 -11.57 -19.45
C MET A 76 12.65 -10.27 -19.11
N LEU A 77 12.97 -10.04 -17.85
CA LEU A 77 13.72 -8.86 -17.42
C LEU A 77 15.13 -8.82 -18.03
N ARG A 78 15.82 -9.96 -18.09
CA ARG A 78 17.16 -10.07 -18.73
C ARG A 78 17.10 -9.82 -20.24
N GLU A 79 16.05 -10.28 -20.91
CA GLU A 79 15.84 -10.05 -22.35
C GLU A 79 15.56 -8.59 -22.67
N LEU A 80 14.70 -7.93 -21.86
CA LEU A 80 14.35 -6.53 -22.06
C LEU A 80 15.52 -5.59 -21.75
N CYS A 81 16.30 -5.89 -20.72
CA CYS A 81 17.38 -5.05 -20.23
C CYS A 81 18.68 -5.85 -20.03
N PRO A 82 19.31 -6.35 -21.11
CA PRO A 82 20.50 -7.20 -21.00
C PRO A 82 21.70 -6.43 -20.43
N SER A 83 22.38 -7.00 -19.44
CA SER A 83 23.54 -6.38 -18.76
C SER A 83 24.74 -6.13 -19.67
N GLY A 84 24.89 -6.95 -20.72
CA GLY A 84 25.98 -6.84 -21.70
C GLY A 84 25.81 -5.77 -22.78
N ARG A 85 24.68 -5.05 -22.79
CA ARG A 85 24.44 -3.95 -23.73
C ARG A 85 25.20 -2.69 -23.33
N THR A 86 25.59 -1.87 -24.30
CA THR A 86 26.16 -0.54 -24.03
C THR A 86 25.08 0.41 -23.56
N TYR A 87 25.30 1.04 -22.39
CA TYR A 87 24.41 2.05 -21.80
C TYR A 87 25.20 3.29 -21.45
N ASN A 88 24.62 4.46 -21.70
CA ASN A 88 25.26 5.73 -21.36
C ASN A 88 25.56 5.88 -19.85
N HIS A 89 24.68 5.37 -19.00
CA HIS A 89 24.85 5.41 -17.54
C HIS A 89 26.09 4.64 -17.05
N ASN A 90 26.55 3.63 -17.80
CA ASN A 90 27.72 2.84 -17.47
C ASN A 90 29.04 3.52 -17.83
N ASP A 91 29.00 4.62 -18.58
CA ASP A 91 30.20 5.42 -18.92
C ASP A 91 30.50 6.40 -17.78
N MET A 92 31.34 5.96 -16.82
CA MET A 92 31.69 6.74 -15.65
C MET A 92 32.44 8.02 -15.98
N SER A 93 33.11 8.10 -17.14
CA SER A 93 33.86 9.28 -17.57
C SER A 93 32.93 10.45 -17.96
N ARG A 94 31.69 10.17 -18.34
CA ARG A 94 30.66 11.15 -18.75
C ARG A 94 29.68 11.51 -17.64
N ARG A 95 29.68 10.77 -16.52
CA ARG A 95 28.78 11.04 -15.41
C ARG A 95 29.22 12.24 -14.59
N GLN A 96 28.25 13.01 -14.12
CA GLN A 96 28.50 14.11 -13.19
C GLN A 96 28.63 13.60 -11.74
N PRO A 97 29.55 14.11 -10.93
CA PRO A 97 29.63 13.80 -9.51
C PRO A 97 28.35 14.19 -8.74
N PRO A 98 28.01 13.55 -7.60
CA PRO A 98 28.83 12.51 -6.94
C PRO A 98 28.63 11.12 -7.55
N ILE A 99 29.73 10.40 -7.71
CA ILE A 99 29.73 8.97 -8.07
C ILE A 99 30.25 8.22 -6.86
N ALA A 100 29.53 7.17 -6.41
CA ALA A 100 29.98 6.36 -5.28
C ALA A 100 31.30 5.64 -5.61
N PRO A 101 32.25 5.52 -4.64
CA PRO A 101 33.53 4.87 -4.91
C PRO A 101 33.42 3.41 -5.34
N ASP A 102 32.32 2.72 -4.95
CA ASP A 102 32.00 1.33 -5.26
C ASP A 102 30.94 1.19 -6.35
N GLU A 103 30.69 2.27 -7.11
CA GLU A 103 29.70 2.27 -8.19
C GLU A 103 30.03 1.25 -9.26
N ARG A 104 29.02 0.44 -9.61
CA ARG A 104 29.10 -0.60 -10.65
C ARG A 104 28.33 -0.18 -11.89
N PRO A 105 28.72 -0.69 -13.09
CA PRO A 105 27.87 -0.57 -14.28
C PRO A 105 26.52 -1.29 -14.07
N ASN A 106 25.45 -0.55 -13.83
CA ASN A 106 24.15 -1.09 -13.45
C ASN A 106 22.97 -0.41 -14.17
N ALA A 107 23.20 0.22 -15.30
CA ALA A 107 22.15 0.85 -16.10
C ALA A 107 20.98 -0.10 -16.39
N HIS A 108 21.26 -1.38 -16.69
CA HIS A 108 20.24 -2.39 -16.93
C HIS A 108 19.30 -2.54 -15.73
N SER A 109 19.81 -2.47 -14.50
CA SER A 109 19.03 -2.55 -13.26
C SER A 109 18.06 -1.36 -13.11
N HIS A 110 18.52 -0.15 -13.42
CA HIS A 110 17.66 1.04 -13.44
C HIS A 110 16.57 0.94 -14.51
N LEU A 111 16.88 0.36 -15.69
CA LEU A 111 15.90 0.18 -16.75
C LEU A 111 14.87 -0.89 -16.40
N MET A 112 15.29 -1.99 -15.76
CA MET A 112 14.36 -2.98 -15.21
C MET A 112 13.43 -2.33 -14.16
N HIS A 113 14.00 -1.51 -13.24
CA HIS A 113 13.22 -0.80 -12.24
C HIS A 113 12.20 0.15 -12.86
N LEU A 114 12.50 0.81 -13.98
CA LEU A 114 11.57 1.68 -14.69
C LEU A 114 10.30 0.96 -15.16
N LEU A 115 10.39 -0.37 -15.41
CA LEU A 115 9.28 -1.22 -15.82
C LEU A 115 8.43 -1.72 -14.63
N LEU A 116 8.94 -1.59 -13.41
CA LEU A 116 8.32 -2.09 -12.19
C LEU A 116 7.89 -0.93 -11.28
N SER A 117 7.07 -1.25 -10.28
CA SER A 117 6.59 -0.27 -9.31
C SER A 117 7.62 -0.03 -8.21
N THR A 118 7.77 1.22 -7.77
CA THR A 118 8.56 1.56 -6.58
C THR A 118 7.80 1.24 -5.29
N SER A 119 6.46 1.26 -5.34
CA SER A 119 5.59 1.00 -4.20
C SER A 119 4.29 0.34 -4.64
N GLU A 120 3.68 -0.39 -3.72
CA GLU A 120 2.31 -0.90 -3.84
C GLU A 120 1.54 -0.51 -2.57
N THR A 121 0.25 -0.19 -2.73
CA THR A 121 -0.66 0.09 -1.62
C THR A 121 -1.79 -0.92 -1.63
N ILE A 122 -1.99 -1.59 -0.52
CA ILE A 122 -2.92 -2.71 -0.36
C ILE A 122 -3.94 -2.36 0.72
N PRO A 123 -5.26 -2.53 0.49
CA PRO A 123 -6.25 -2.44 1.55
C PRO A 123 -6.03 -3.49 2.63
N VAL A 124 -6.32 -3.12 3.88
CA VAL A 124 -6.39 -4.02 5.03
C VAL A 124 -7.84 -4.09 5.50
N ILE A 125 -8.38 -5.30 5.61
CA ILE A 125 -9.75 -5.58 6.00
C ILE A 125 -9.74 -6.69 7.04
N ASP A 126 -10.37 -6.46 8.19
CA ASP A 126 -10.43 -7.40 9.30
C ASP A 126 -9.04 -7.97 9.68
N GLY A 127 -8.05 -7.08 9.78
CA GLY A 127 -6.68 -7.41 10.16
C GLY A 127 -5.87 -8.16 9.09
N ARG A 128 -6.33 -8.21 7.83
CA ARG A 128 -5.71 -8.98 6.76
C ARG A 128 -5.49 -8.14 5.50
N LEU A 129 -4.40 -8.43 4.81
CA LEU A 129 -4.17 -7.89 3.47
C LEU A 129 -5.28 -8.37 2.52
N ALA A 130 -5.98 -7.45 1.84
CA ALA A 130 -7.01 -7.77 0.86
C ALA A 130 -6.38 -8.23 -0.47
N LEU A 131 -5.54 -9.25 -0.41
CA LEU A 131 -4.90 -9.87 -1.56
C LEU A 131 -5.79 -10.96 -2.16
N GLY A 132 -5.71 -11.14 -3.47
CA GLY A 132 -6.26 -12.32 -4.15
C GLY A 132 -5.52 -13.59 -3.77
N THR A 133 -6.14 -14.75 -4.01
CA THR A 133 -5.67 -16.07 -3.57
C THR A 133 -4.20 -16.35 -3.92
N TRP A 134 -3.74 -15.90 -5.08
CA TRP A 134 -2.38 -16.16 -5.58
C TRP A 134 -1.44 -14.97 -5.42
N GLN A 135 -1.94 -13.82 -4.91
CA GLN A 135 -1.13 -12.62 -4.77
C GLN A 135 -0.21 -12.69 -3.57
N ARG A 136 1.08 -12.42 -3.82
CA ARG A 136 2.12 -12.21 -2.82
C ARG A 136 2.83 -10.89 -3.12
N ILE A 137 3.37 -10.26 -2.09
CA ILE A 137 4.07 -8.98 -2.19
C ILE A 137 5.57 -9.27 -2.21
N PHE A 138 6.22 -8.90 -3.31
CA PHE A 138 7.66 -9.11 -3.48
C PHE A 138 8.43 -7.80 -3.39
N MET A 139 9.59 -7.85 -2.73
CA MET A 139 10.70 -6.98 -3.09
C MET A 139 11.47 -7.68 -4.23
N VAL A 140 11.69 -6.96 -5.32
CA VAL A 140 12.43 -7.44 -6.48
C VAL A 140 13.79 -6.75 -6.53
N GLU A 141 14.87 -7.48 -6.20
CA GLU A 141 16.25 -7.06 -6.41
C GLU A 141 16.60 -7.08 -7.89
N LEU A 142 17.33 -6.07 -8.39
CA LEU A 142 17.65 -5.92 -9.81
C LEU A 142 19.15 -5.64 -10.08
N ASP A 143 20.00 -5.47 -9.03
CA ASP A 143 21.41 -5.03 -9.16
C ASP A 143 22.41 -5.98 -8.46
N GLY A 144 21.96 -7.16 -8.03
CA GLY A 144 22.81 -8.14 -7.36
C GLY A 144 22.87 -7.98 -5.85
N ALA A 145 23.74 -8.77 -5.20
CA ALA A 145 23.82 -8.85 -3.74
C ALA A 145 24.02 -7.47 -3.09
N ARG A 146 23.05 -7.06 -2.27
CA ARG A 146 23.02 -5.78 -1.54
C ARG A 146 22.24 -5.88 -0.24
N GLN A 147 22.43 -4.88 0.62
CA GLN A 147 21.51 -4.60 1.72
C GLN A 147 20.45 -3.62 1.24
N ARG A 148 19.20 -3.98 1.40
CA ARG A 148 18.04 -3.20 0.94
C ARG A 148 17.16 -2.78 2.11
N GLN A 149 16.48 -1.66 1.93
CA GLN A 149 15.50 -1.15 2.88
C GLN A 149 14.15 -1.00 2.20
N VAL A 150 13.13 -1.60 2.80
CA VAL A 150 11.74 -1.47 2.39
C VAL A 150 10.97 -0.82 3.53
N MET A 151 10.31 0.29 3.25
CA MET A 151 9.41 0.93 4.20
C MET A 151 8.04 0.26 4.14
N ILE A 152 7.50 -0.07 5.29
CA ILE A 152 6.09 -0.45 5.47
C ILE A 152 5.43 0.66 6.26
N ARG A 153 4.37 1.25 5.72
CA ARG A 153 3.55 2.27 6.37
C ARG A 153 2.10 1.83 6.36
N CYS A 154 1.51 1.75 7.53
CA CYS A 154 0.10 1.45 7.70
C CYS A 154 -0.67 2.70 8.12
N GLU A 155 -1.82 2.91 7.49
CA GLU A 155 -2.81 3.92 7.85
C GLU A 155 -4.07 3.17 8.32
N SER A 156 -4.27 3.14 9.64
CA SER A 156 -5.40 2.45 10.27
C SER A 156 -6.55 3.42 10.53
N TYR A 157 -7.76 3.02 10.15
CA TYR A 157 -8.98 3.80 10.37
C TYR A 157 -9.69 3.27 11.63
N HIS A 158 -9.73 4.09 12.66
CA HIS A 158 -10.49 3.79 13.85
C HIS A 158 -11.80 4.58 13.82
N PRO A 159 -12.97 3.93 13.93
CA PRO A 159 -14.20 4.67 14.20
C PRO A 159 -14.02 5.34 15.56
N HIS A 160 -14.27 6.63 15.64
CA HIS A 160 -14.38 7.26 16.95
C HIS A 160 -15.41 6.49 17.78
N GLU A 161 -15.04 6.13 19.02
CA GLU A 161 -15.99 5.56 19.97
C GLU A 161 -17.29 6.35 19.92
N LYS A 162 -18.38 5.60 19.82
CA LYS A 162 -19.75 6.05 19.66
C LYS A 162 -19.96 7.46 20.19
N ALA A 163 -20.31 8.40 19.30
CA ALA A 163 -21.15 9.48 19.73
C ALA A 163 -22.31 8.84 20.46
N GLU A 164 -22.47 9.09 21.77
CA GLU A 164 -23.61 8.63 22.56
C GLU A 164 -24.84 8.86 21.70
N THR A 165 -25.59 7.78 21.48
CA THR A 165 -26.88 7.87 20.80
C THR A 165 -27.73 8.76 21.69
N VAL A 166 -27.80 10.06 21.38
CA VAL A 166 -28.76 10.96 21.99
C VAL A 166 -30.11 10.45 21.53
N GLU A 167 -30.76 9.64 22.36
CA GLU A 167 -32.16 9.33 22.20
C GLU A 167 -32.90 10.67 22.15
N LEU A 168 -33.34 11.07 20.97
CA LEU A 168 -34.30 12.13 20.79
C LEU A 168 -35.60 11.65 21.45
N ARG A 169 -35.77 11.98 22.73
CA ARG A 169 -37.06 11.86 23.37
C ARG A 169 -38.03 12.72 22.56
N ALA A 170 -38.98 12.10 21.91
CA ALA A 170 -40.10 12.79 21.31
C ALA A 170 -40.76 13.59 22.41
N VAL A 171 -40.70 14.91 22.29
CA VAL A 171 -41.51 15.81 23.14
C VAL A 171 -42.94 15.65 22.60
N GLU A 172 -43.73 14.84 23.29
CA GLU A 172 -45.19 14.83 23.11
C GLU A 172 -45.73 16.19 23.54
N GLY A 173 -45.74 17.12 22.61
CA GLY A 173 -46.47 18.38 22.73
C GLY A 173 -47.94 18.13 22.54
N GLY A 174 -48.69 18.01 23.63
CA GLY A 174 -50.12 17.98 23.61
C GLY A 174 -50.70 19.24 22.97
N ILE A 175 -51.25 19.11 21.78
CA ILE A 175 -52.10 20.14 21.20
C ILE A 175 -53.55 19.79 21.61
N GLY A 176 -54.05 20.60 22.57
CA GLY A 176 -55.43 20.52 23.04
C GLY A 176 -56.44 20.63 21.90
N ARG A 177 -57.38 19.68 21.87
CA ARG A 177 -58.57 19.75 21.04
C ARG A 177 -59.45 20.90 21.54
N SER A 178 -59.59 21.95 20.75
CA SER A 178 -60.68 22.89 20.85
C SER A 178 -61.81 22.47 19.90
N SER A 179 -62.91 22.08 20.48
CA SER A 179 -64.15 21.83 19.79
C SER A 179 -64.80 23.17 19.41
N ALA A 180 -65.14 23.34 18.15
CA ALA A 180 -66.23 24.26 17.76
C ALA A 180 -66.93 23.71 16.56
N ALA A 181 -68.19 23.30 16.83
CA ALA A 181 -69.15 22.97 15.83
C ALA A 181 -69.48 24.23 15.01
N ASN A 182 -69.67 24.05 13.71
CA ASN A 182 -70.78 24.79 13.05
C ASN A 182 -71.26 24.05 11.81
N GLN A 183 -72.57 23.74 11.89
CA GLN A 183 -73.39 23.25 10.80
C GLN A 183 -73.57 24.37 9.77
N ARG A 184 -73.64 24.03 8.50
CA ARG A 184 -74.71 24.48 7.60
C ARG A 184 -74.73 23.66 6.30
N ALA A 185 -75.96 23.30 5.98
CA ALA A 185 -76.41 22.50 4.85
C ALA A 185 -76.62 23.35 3.58
N LEU A 186 -76.42 22.67 2.47
CA LEU A 186 -77.19 22.52 1.24
C LEU A 186 -77.60 23.81 0.45
N PRO A 187 -77.97 23.72 -0.83
CA PRO A 187 -78.59 22.59 -1.53
C PRO A 187 -77.64 21.88 -2.54
#